data_6e239bf03cb742b54b1fc31b110b3521
#
_entry.id   6e239bf03cb742b54b1fc31b110b3521
#
_cell.length_a   1.000
_cell.length_b   1.000
_cell.length_c   1.000
_cell.angle_alpha   90.00
_cell.angle_beta   90.00
_cell.angle_gamma   90.00
#
_symmetry.space_group_name_H-M   'P 1'
#
loop_
_entity.id
_entity.type
_entity.pdbx_description
1 polymer ?
#
loop_
_entity_poly.entity_id
_entity_poly.type
_entity_poly.pdbx_seq_one_letter_code
_entity_poly.pdbx_strand_id
1 'polypeptide(L)'
;MLYKTWEHLYISLIAVMAGILAAVPLGVLLTRMKRGAGAVIGIVNIIQTLPSLAILAFFIPLLGVGKIPAVAALFFYSMLPILRNTYTGILGVNRHLLESGKGIGMTAWEQIRLVELPLAAPVIMAGIRTSSIYLIGWATLASFIGGGGLGDYIFIGLNLYQPEYIIAGAVPVTVLAAAVDYMLGMTERKVTPDGLKSIKDAS
;
A
#
# COMPACT_ATOMS: atom_id res chain seq x y z
N MET A 1 -19.68 15.76 7.82
CA MET A 1 -19.00 14.47 8.04
C MET A 1 -18.82 13.67 6.77
N LEU A 2 -19.85 13.32 6.00
CA LEU A 2 -19.74 12.53 4.74
C LEU A 2 -18.72 13.10 3.74
N TYR A 3 -18.72 14.41 3.53
CA TYR A 3 -17.74 15.07 2.66
C TYR A 3 -16.29 14.84 3.11
N LYS A 4 -16.02 14.95 4.42
CA LYS A 4 -14.67 14.70 4.98
C LYS A 4 -14.25 13.25 4.92
N THR A 5 -15.18 12.31 5.06
CA THR A 5 -14.94 10.88 4.85
C THR A 5 -14.57 10.60 3.40
N TRP A 6 -15.29 11.21 2.45
CA TRP A 6 -14.98 11.08 1.02
C TRP A 6 -13.60 11.68 0.67
N GLU A 7 -13.29 12.88 1.20
CA GLU A 7 -11.98 13.53 1.05
C GLU A 7 -10.85 12.61 1.55
N HIS A 8 -11.05 12.01 2.72
CA HIS A 8 -10.09 11.12 3.35
C HIS A 8 -9.84 9.86 2.52
N LEU A 9 -10.93 9.22 2.07
CA LEU A 9 -10.88 8.04 1.21
C LEU A 9 -10.21 8.36 -0.13
N TYR A 10 -10.56 9.49 -0.74
CA TYR A 10 -9.99 9.96 -2.01
C TYR A 10 -8.46 10.11 -1.94
N ILE A 11 -7.95 10.83 -0.93
CA ILE A 11 -6.50 11.04 -0.74
C ILE A 11 -5.79 9.69 -0.54
N SER A 12 -6.33 8.83 0.35
CA SER A 12 -5.76 7.52 0.64
C SER A 12 -5.76 6.62 -0.60
N LEU A 13 -6.88 6.55 -1.32
CA LEU A 13 -7.04 5.68 -2.49
C LEU A 13 -6.10 6.08 -3.62
N ILE A 14 -5.99 7.38 -3.94
CA ILE A 14 -5.07 7.85 -4.98
C ILE A 14 -3.63 7.50 -4.63
N ALA A 15 -3.22 7.72 -3.38
CA ALA A 15 -1.87 7.40 -2.94
C ALA A 15 -1.56 5.89 -3.02
N VAL A 16 -2.51 5.03 -2.59
CA VAL A 16 -2.36 3.57 -2.71
C VAL A 16 -2.32 3.13 -4.17
N MET A 17 -3.21 3.64 -5.01
CA MET A 17 -3.25 3.27 -6.44
C MET A 17 -1.95 3.67 -7.15
N ALA A 18 -1.44 4.87 -6.89
CA ALA A 18 -0.14 5.30 -7.40
C ALA A 18 0.98 4.37 -6.90
N GLY A 19 0.94 4.00 -5.62
CA GLY A 19 1.86 3.04 -5.01
C GLY A 19 1.82 1.66 -5.67
N ILE A 20 0.63 1.12 -5.94
CA ILE A 20 0.46 -0.16 -6.66
C ILE A 20 1.06 -0.07 -8.06
N LEU A 21 0.72 0.99 -8.81
CA LEU A 21 1.21 1.19 -10.18
C LEU A 21 2.72 1.35 -10.27
N ALA A 22 3.37 1.87 -9.23
CA ALA A 22 4.82 2.02 -9.18
C ALA A 22 5.51 0.81 -8.54
N ALA A 23 5.06 0.36 -7.36
CA ALA A 23 5.76 -0.63 -6.57
C ALA A 23 5.60 -2.06 -7.10
N VAL A 24 4.45 -2.43 -7.70
CA VAL A 24 4.27 -3.78 -8.26
C VAL A 24 5.19 -4.00 -9.47
N PRO A 25 5.19 -3.14 -10.50
CA PRO A 25 6.13 -3.30 -11.61
C PRO A 25 7.60 -3.23 -11.18
N LEU A 26 7.92 -2.33 -10.25
CA LEU A 26 9.28 -2.22 -9.70
C LEU A 26 9.67 -3.50 -8.96
N GLY A 27 8.77 -4.07 -8.14
CA GLY A 27 9.00 -5.33 -7.44
C GLY A 27 9.27 -6.49 -8.40
N VAL A 28 8.49 -6.61 -9.48
CA VAL A 28 8.72 -7.60 -10.54
C VAL A 28 10.09 -7.37 -11.19
N LEU A 29 10.42 -6.13 -11.53
CA LEU A 29 11.71 -5.79 -12.16
C LEU A 29 12.89 -6.17 -11.25
N LEU A 30 12.80 -5.87 -9.97
CA LEU A 30 13.86 -6.17 -9.00
C LEU A 30 14.16 -7.67 -8.88
N THR A 31 13.19 -8.55 -9.10
CA THR A 31 13.43 -10.00 -9.09
C THR A 31 14.31 -10.46 -10.26
N ARG A 32 14.42 -9.66 -11.33
CA ARG A 32 15.27 -9.94 -12.50
C ARG A 32 16.68 -9.34 -12.37
N MET A 33 16.89 -8.46 -11.40
CA MET A 33 18.19 -7.84 -11.18
C MET A 33 19.08 -8.76 -10.35
N LYS A 34 20.22 -9.17 -10.89
CA LYS A 34 21.23 -9.98 -10.18
C LYS A 34 21.86 -9.22 -8.99
N ARG A 35 21.98 -7.91 -9.10
CA ARG A 35 22.56 -7.01 -8.10
C ARG A 35 21.73 -5.73 -8.03
N GLY A 36 21.60 -5.14 -6.83
CA GLY A 36 20.93 -3.85 -6.64
C GLY A 36 19.51 -3.91 -6.07
N ALA A 37 18.82 -5.05 -6.13
CA ALA A 37 17.48 -5.18 -5.53
C ALA A 37 17.48 -4.80 -4.02
N GLY A 38 18.48 -5.28 -3.28
CA GLY A 38 18.65 -4.94 -1.86
C GLY A 38 18.89 -3.44 -1.63
N ALA A 39 19.63 -2.77 -2.52
CA ALA A 39 19.87 -1.33 -2.42
C ALA A 39 18.59 -0.53 -2.65
N VAL A 40 17.79 -0.87 -3.67
CA VAL A 40 16.51 -0.19 -3.95
C VAL A 40 15.53 -0.39 -2.80
N ILE A 41 15.36 -1.63 -2.32
CA ILE A 41 14.51 -1.91 -1.16
C ILE A 41 15.03 -1.18 0.09
N GLY A 42 16.37 -1.11 0.26
CA GLY A 42 17.00 -0.36 1.34
C GLY A 42 16.68 1.13 1.29
N ILE A 43 16.73 1.77 0.13
CA ILE A 43 16.36 3.18 -0.06
C ILE A 43 14.89 3.40 0.31
N VAL A 44 13.99 2.57 -0.19
CA VAL A 44 12.55 2.69 0.14
C VAL A 44 12.32 2.46 1.64
N ASN A 45 13.08 1.56 2.25
CA ASN A 45 13.03 1.32 3.69
C ASN A 45 13.48 2.55 4.49
N ILE A 46 14.56 3.23 4.06
CA ILE A 46 15.03 4.48 4.69
C ILE A 46 13.95 5.56 4.62
N ILE A 47 13.29 5.72 3.47
CA ILE A 47 12.18 6.69 3.31
C ILE A 47 11.08 6.43 4.35
N GLN A 48 10.77 5.17 4.62
CA GLN A 48 9.74 4.82 5.62
C GLN A 48 10.16 5.05 7.08
N THR A 49 11.46 5.17 7.36
CA THR A 49 11.93 5.53 8.71
C THR A 49 11.83 7.02 9.01
N LEU A 50 11.63 7.85 7.98
CA LEU A 50 11.45 9.28 8.17
C LEU A 50 10.13 9.56 8.91
N PRO A 51 10.09 10.51 9.85
CA PRO A 51 8.83 10.89 10.50
C PRO A 51 7.81 11.37 9.46
N SER A 52 6.57 10.90 9.58
CA SER A 52 5.51 11.20 8.60
C SER A 52 5.25 12.70 8.41
N LEU A 53 5.25 13.46 9.49
CA LEU A 53 5.14 14.92 9.41
C LEU A 53 6.33 15.57 8.71
N ALA A 54 7.54 15.01 8.84
CA ALA A 54 8.73 15.54 8.16
C ALA A 54 8.64 15.35 6.63
N ILE A 55 8.16 14.19 6.14
CA ILE A 55 7.94 13.99 4.71
C ILE A 55 6.84 14.91 4.19
N LEU A 56 5.72 15.05 4.93
CA LEU A 56 4.68 16.00 4.57
C LEU A 56 5.23 17.43 4.44
N ALA A 57 6.01 17.88 5.44
CA ALA A 57 6.63 19.19 5.44
C ALA A 57 7.65 19.39 4.30
N PHE A 58 8.37 18.33 3.93
CA PHE A 58 9.33 18.35 2.81
C PHE A 58 8.66 18.66 1.47
N PHE A 59 7.43 18.18 1.26
CA PHE A 59 6.71 18.43 0.01
C PHE A 59 6.06 19.81 -0.07
N ILE A 60 5.88 20.53 1.05
CA ILE A 60 5.28 21.88 1.04
C ILE A 60 6.02 22.87 0.14
N PRO A 61 7.35 23.06 0.25
CA PRO A 61 8.07 24.01 -0.59
C PRO A 61 8.09 23.64 -2.08
N LEU A 62 7.88 22.34 -2.40
CA LEU A 62 7.91 21.84 -3.78
C LEU A 62 6.54 21.86 -4.45
N LEU A 63 5.48 21.54 -3.71
CA LEU A 63 4.13 21.30 -4.25
C LEU A 63 3.05 22.20 -3.62
N GLY A 64 3.44 23.09 -2.72
CA GLY A 64 2.52 23.94 -1.99
C GLY A 64 1.84 23.21 -0.82
N VAL A 65 0.72 23.77 -0.32
CA VAL A 65 -0.10 23.18 0.74
C VAL A 65 -1.34 22.54 0.14
N GLY A 66 -1.92 21.54 0.82
CA GLY A 66 -3.18 20.91 0.42
C GLY A 66 -3.05 19.43 0.02
N LYS A 67 -3.93 18.98 -0.87
CA LYS A 67 -4.07 17.56 -1.22
C LYS A 67 -2.89 17.00 -2.01
N ILE A 68 -2.28 17.79 -2.89
CA ILE A 68 -1.19 17.32 -3.77
C ILE A 68 0.02 16.86 -2.97
N PRO A 69 0.63 17.70 -2.09
CA PRO A 69 1.76 17.26 -1.26
C PRO A 69 1.38 16.12 -0.30
N ALA A 70 0.11 16.10 0.18
CA ALA A 70 -0.38 15.00 1.02
C ALA A 70 -0.37 13.66 0.27
N VAL A 71 -0.92 13.62 -0.94
CA VAL A 71 -0.91 12.42 -1.79
C VAL A 71 0.51 12.00 -2.14
N ALA A 72 1.40 12.96 -2.46
CA ALA A 72 2.79 12.66 -2.77
C ALA A 72 3.52 11.99 -1.58
N ALA A 73 3.37 12.53 -0.37
CA ALA A 73 3.96 11.93 0.83
C ALA A 73 3.39 10.53 1.10
N LEU A 74 2.07 10.37 1.04
CA LEU A 74 1.40 9.08 1.24
C LEU A 74 1.80 8.05 0.18
N PHE A 75 2.01 8.46 -1.06
CA PHE A 75 2.53 7.61 -2.13
C PHE A 75 3.86 6.96 -1.73
N PHE A 76 4.83 7.73 -1.22
CA PHE A 76 6.11 7.17 -0.78
C PHE A 76 5.94 6.17 0.38
N TYR A 77 5.02 6.45 1.30
CA TYR A 77 4.71 5.52 2.38
C TYR A 77 4.03 4.24 1.92
N SER A 78 3.26 4.30 0.82
CA SER A 78 2.60 3.11 0.28
C SER A 78 3.58 2.12 -0.33
N MET A 79 4.73 2.62 -0.82
CA MET A 79 5.63 1.82 -1.66
C MET A 79 6.24 0.63 -0.94
N LEU A 80 6.72 0.76 0.30
CA LEU A 80 7.53 -0.29 0.92
C LEU A 80 6.76 -1.60 1.15
N PRO A 81 5.54 -1.59 1.77
CA PRO A 81 4.81 -2.83 1.96
C PRO A 81 4.48 -3.51 0.63
N ILE A 82 4.07 -2.73 -0.38
CA ILE A 82 3.70 -3.26 -1.69
C ILE A 82 4.93 -3.80 -2.42
N LEU A 83 6.02 -3.03 -2.48
CA LEU A 83 7.26 -3.40 -3.15
C LEU A 83 7.86 -4.67 -2.55
N ARG A 84 7.98 -4.70 -1.21
CA ARG A 84 8.59 -5.82 -0.49
C ARG A 84 7.79 -7.10 -0.67
N ASN A 85 6.47 -7.03 -0.51
CA ASN A 85 5.60 -8.18 -0.70
C ASN A 85 5.56 -8.65 -2.16
N THR A 86 5.60 -7.74 -3.13
CA THR A 86 5.70 -8.12 -4.55
C THR A 86 7.02 -8.84 -4.82
N TYR A 87 8.13 -8.29 -4.37
CA TYR A 87 9.46 -8.88 -4.55
C TYR A 87 9.56 -10.27 -3.90
N THR A 88 9.18 -10.37 -2.62
CA THR A 88 9.26 -11.66 -1.89
C THR A 88 8.23 -12.67 -2.39
N GLY A 89 7.02 -12.23 -2.76
CA GLY A 89 5.98 -13.08 -3.30
C GLY A 89 6.40 -13.76 -4.61
N ILE A 90 7.03 -13.01 -5.52
CA ILE A 90 7.53 -13.56 -6.79
C ILE A 90 8.72 -14.49 -6.54
N LEU A 91 9.67 -14.15 -5.69
CA LEU A 91 10.79 -15.03 -5.35
C LEU A 91 10.36 -16.29 -4.63
N GLY A 92 9.22 -16.28 -3.93
CA GLY A 92 8.64 -17.43 -3.25
C GLY A 92 7.93 -18.42 -4.19
N VAL A 93 7.78 -18.12 -5.47
CA VAL A 93 7.16 -19.05 -6.44
C VAL A 93 8.07 -20.28 -6.63
N ASN A 94 7.46 -21.47 -6.58
CA ASN A 94 8.18 -22.72 -6.69
C ASN A 94 8.98 -22.81 -8.00
N ARG A 95 10.28 -23.03 -7.87
CA ARG A 95 11.23 -23.05 -8.97
C ARG A 95 10.93 -24.15 -10.00
N HIS A 96 10.41 -25.29 -9.54
CA HIS A 96 10.03 -26.39 -10.44
C HIS A 96 8.90 -26.00 -11.40
N LEU A 97 7.95 -25.14 -10.97
CA LEU A 97 6.91 -24.61 -11.86
C LEU A 97 7.48 -23.70 -12.94
N LEU A 98 8.51 -22.91 -12.60
CA LEU A 98 9.19 -22.05 -13.57
C LEU A 98 10.01 -22.86 -14.57
N GLU A 99 10.69 -23.93 -14.11
CA GLU A 99 11.44 -24.84 -14.95
C GLU A 99 10.51 -25.63 -15.90
N SER A 100 9.38 -26.10 -15.40
CA SER A 100 8.34 -26.76 -16.23
C SER A 100 7.80 -25.81 -17.30
N GLY A 101 7.51 -24.55 -16.93
CA GLY A 101 7.10 -23.52 -17.87
C GLY A 101 8.13 -23.30 -18.98
N LYS A 102 9.42 -23.24 -18.64
CA LYS A 102 10.52 -23.18 -19.64
C LYS A 102 10.58 -24.41 -20.53
N GLY A 103 10.36 -25.59 -19.96
CA GLY A 103 10.39 -26.86 -20.68
C GLY A 103 9.33 -26.96 -21.78
N ILE A 104 8.17 -26.34 -21.60
CA ILE A 104 7.11 -26.23 -22.59
C ILE A 104 7.21 -24.99 -23.49
N GLY A 105 8.33 -24.24 -23.41
CA GLY A 105 8.63 -23.12 -24.31
C GLY A 105 8.08 -21.77 -23.89
N MET A 106 7.63 -21.56 -22.66
CA MET A 106 7.17 -20.25 -22.18
C MET A 106 8.30 -19.20 -22.25
N THR A 107 7.96 -18.05 -22.79
CA THR A 107 8.80 -16.85 -22.74
C THR A 107 8.86 -16.29 -21.31
N ALA A 108 9.86 -15.45 -21.03
CA ALA A 108 9.98 -14.79 -19.72
C ALA A 108 8.74 -13.97 -19.33
N TRP A 109 8.09 -13.34 -20.30
CA TRP A 109 6.86 -12.57 -20.09
C TRP A 109 5.66 -13.47 -19.77
N GLU A 110 5.52 -14.58 -20.48
CA GLU A 110 4.49 -15.57 -20.20
C GLU A 110 4.66 -16.18 -18.84
N GLN A 111 5.89 -16.48 -18.42
CA GLN A 111 6.17 -16.97 -17.05
C GLN A 111 5.74 -15.95 -15.99
N ILE A 112 6.07 -14.65 -16.19
CA ILE A 112 5.63 -13.60 -15.26
C ILE A 112 4.10 -13.56 -15.18
N ARG A 113 3.43 -13.49 -16.33
CA ARG A 113 2.00 -13.26 -16.39
C ARG A 113 1.16 -14.47 -16.00
N LEU A 114 1.57 -15.68 -16.41
CA LEU A 114 0.76 -16.89 -16.31
C LEU A 114 1.14 -17.75 -15.07
N VAL A 115 2.34 -17.58 -14.53
CA VAL A 115 2.82 -18.40 -13.41
C VAL A 115 3.14 -17.53 -12.19
N GLU A 116 4.08 -16.59 -12.32
CA GLU A 116 4.61 -15.87 -11.16
C GLU A 116 3.58 -14.93 -10.54
N LEU A 117 2.97 -14.05 -11.33
CA LEU A 117 2.00 -13.09 -10.80
C LEU A 117 0.76 -13.77 -10.19
N PRO A 118 0.13 -14.77 -10.80
CA PRO A 118 -1.00 -15.46 -10.19
C PRO A 118 -0.64 -16.18 -8.89
N LEU A 119 0.52 -16.82 -8.82
CA LEU A 119 0.96 -17.52 -7.61
C LEU A 119 1.46 -16.57 -6.50
N ALA A 120 2.03 -15.42 -6.88
CA ALA A 120 2.44 -14.38 -5.94
C ALA A 120 1.27 -13.46 -5.52
N ALA A 121 0.13 -13.50 -6.22
CA ALA A 121 -0.99 -12.59 -6.00
C ALA A 121 -1.47 -12.49 -4.54
N PRO A 122 -1.59 -13.58 -3.77
CA PRO A 122 -1.96 -13.49 -2.35
C PRO A 122 -0.98 -12.66 -1.53
N VAL A 123 0.33 -12.84 -1.76
CA VAL A 123 1.40 -12.11 -1.04
C VAL A 123 1.42 -10.64 -1.47
N ILE A 124 1.24 -10.37 -2.77
CA ILE A 124 1.12 -9.00 -3.30
C ILE A 124 -0.09 -8.31 -2.67
N MET A 125 -1.25 -8.99 -2.64
CA MET A 125 -2.47 -8.44 -2.04
C MET A 125 -2.32 -8.17 -0.53
N ALA A 126 -1.60 -9.02 0.20
CA ALA A 126 -1.28 -8.77 1.60
C ALA A 126 -0.45 -7.49 1.77
N GLY A 127 0.50 -7.21 0.87
CA GLY A 127 1.25 -5.95 0.84
C GLY A 127 0.38 -4.73 0.55
N ILE A 128 -0.53 -4.84 -0.43
CA ILE A 128 -1.49 -3.78 -0.79
C ILE A 128 -2.43 -3.52 0.39
N ARG A 129 -2.96 -4.56 1.02
CA ARG A 129 -3.84 -4.49 2.18
C ARG A 129 -3.16 -3.78 3.36
N THR A 130 -1.95 -4.20 3.72
CA THR A 130 -1.16 -3.58 4.79
C THR A 130 -0.91 -2.10 4.49
N SER A 131 -0.50 -1.76 3.27
CA SER A 131 -0.29 -0.40 2.83
C SER A 131 -1.56 0.44 2.94
N SER A 132 -2.70 -0.08 2.49
CA SER A 132 -3.99 0.63 2.51
C SER A 132 -4.44 0.98 3.92
N ILE A 133 -4.31 0.04 4.87
CA ILE A 133 -4.65 0.27 6.27
C ILE A 133 -3.77 1.38 6.87
N TYR A 134 -2.46 1.30 6.65
CA TYR A 134 -1.52 2.31 7.14
C TYR A 134 -1.81 3.69 6.56
N LEU A 135 -2.09 3.77 5.25
CA LEU A 135 -2.35 5.03 4.59
C LEU A 135 -3.64 5.70 5.07
N ILE A 136 -4.69 4.93 5.37
CA ILE A 136 -5.91 5.50 5.98
C ILE A 136 -5.59 6.13 7.33
N GLY A 137 -4.77 5.50 8.16
CA GLY A 137 -4.32 6.11 9.41
C GLY A 137 -3.47 7.36 9.18
N TRP A 138 -2.47 7.30 8.31
CA TRP A 138 -1.56 8.42 8.05
C TRP A 138 -2.19 9.58 7.27
N ALA A 139 -3.25 9.32 6.50
CA ALA A 139 -4.00 10.37 5.83
C ALA A 139 -4.66 11.35 6.80
N THR A 140 -4.81 11.02 8.09
CA THR A 140 -5.22 11.99 9.11
C THR A 140 -4.23 13.15 9.22
N LEU A 141 -2.94 12.88 9.02
CA LEU A 141 -1.88 13.89 9.09
C LEU A 141 -1.90 14.85 7.89
N ALA A 142 -2.54 14.47 6.77
CA ALA A 142 -2.72 15.34 5.62
C ALA A 142 -3.47 16.64 5.97
N SER A 143 -4.35 16.56 6.96
CA SER A 143 -5.08 17.71 7.51
C SER A 143 -4.14 18.79 8.04
N PHE A 144 -3.00 18.43 8.63
CA PHE A 144 -2.02 19.35 9.17
C PHE A 144 -1.42 20.29 8.10
N ILE A 145 -1.39 19.85 6.85
CA ILE A 145 -0.91 20.65 5.70
C ILE A 145 -2.03 21.10 4.78
N GLY A 146 -3.28 21.16 5.28
CA GLY A 146 -4.43 21.59 4.51
C GLY A 146 -4.96 20.58 3.49
N GLY A 147 -4.55 19.31 3.59
CA GLY A 147 -5.03 18.22 2.74
C GLY A 147 -6.49 17.84 2.99
N GLY A 148 -7.03 18.19 4.14
CA GLY A 148 -8.41 17.89 4.53
C GLY A 148 -8.60 16.45 5.03
N GLY A 149 -9.84 15.98 4.94
CA GLY A 149 -10.22 14.63 5.40
C GLY A 149 -10.70 14.63 6.85
N LEU A 150 -10.81 13.42 7.41
CA LEU A 150 -11.28 13.19 8.79
C LEU A 150 -10.28 13.68 9.84
N GLY A 151 -9.02 13.86 9.47
CA GLY A 151 -7.99 14.44 10.32
C GLY A 151 -8.34 15.85 10.79
N ASP A 152 -9.11 16.62 10.03
CA ASP A 152 -9.53 17.97 10.42
C ASP A 152 -10.26 17.96 11.78
N TYR A 153 -11.16 16.99 11.98
CA TYR A 153 -11.84 16.84 13.27
C TYR A 153 -10.87 16.52 14.40
N ILE A 154 -9.90 15.64 14.16
CA ILE A 154 -8.90 15.27 15.18
C ILE A 154 -8.07 16.49 15.57
N PHE A 155 -7.55 17.26 14.60
CA PHE A 155 -6.72 18.44 14.88
C PHE A 155 -7.52 19.59 15.47
N ILE A 156 -8.78 19.81 15.06
CA ILE A 156 -9.67 20.78 15.69
C ILE A 156 -9.86 20.41 17.17
N GLY A 157 -10.17 19.15 17.45
CA GLY A 157 -10.36 18.67 18.82
C GLY A 157 -9.13 18.79 19.70
N LEU A 158 -7.93 18.53 19.14
CA LEU A 158 -6.65 18.71 19.84
C LEU A 158 -6.39 20.19 20.14
N ASN A 159 -6.61 21.09 19.18
CA ASN A 159 -6.37 22.53 19.35
C ASN A 159 -7.34 23.20 20.32
N LEU A 160 -8.59 22.73 20.35
CA LEU A 160 -9.64 23.29 21.20
C LEU A 160 -9.77 22.56 22.55
N TYR A 161 -8.98 21.49 22.78
CA TYR A 161 -9.12 20.60 23.95
C TYR A 161 -10.52 20.00 24.07
N GLN A 162 -11.15 19.63 22.93
CA GLN A 162 -12.50 19.07 22.85
C GLN A 162 -12.43 17.60 22.39
N PRO A 163 -12.53 16.64 23.33
CA PRO A 163 -12.44 15.20 23.03
C PRO A 163 -13.51 14.72 22.06
N GLU A 164 -14.69 15.37 22.03
CA GLU A 164 -15.80 15.01 21.15
C GLU A 164 -15.42 15.12 19.66
N TYR A 165 -14.65 16.13 19.29
CA TYR A 165 -14.14 16.28 17.92
C TYR A 165 -13.08 15.23 17.61
N ILE A 166 -12.20 14.89 18.57
CA ILE A 166 -11.20 13.83 18.38
C ILE A 166 -11.90 12.51 18.08
N ILE A 167 -12.91 12.16 18.89
CA ILE A 167 -13.71 10.94 18.72
C ILE A 167 -14.46 10.98 17.36
N ALA A 168 -15.05 12.15 17.01
CA ALA A 168 -15.77 12.34 15.76
C ALA A 168 -14.87 12.15 14.52
N GLY A 169 -13.56 12.38 14.63
CA GLY A 169 -12.58 12.07 13.59
C GLY A 169 -12.06 10.64 13.66
N ALA A 170 -11.63 10.19 14.84
CA ALA A 170 -10.94 8.91 15.02
C ALA A 170 -11.83 7.69 14.77
N VAL A 171 -13.08 7.71 15.25
CA VAL A 171 -14.01 6.58 15.07
C VAL A 171 -14.30 6.33 13.58
N PRO A 172 -14.67 7.32 12.76
CA PRO A 172 -14.89 7.09 11.32
C PRO A 172 -13.61 6.65 10.59
N VAL A 173 -12.42 7.14 10.95
CA VAL A 173 -11.15 6.67 10.36
C VAL A 173 -10.96 5.18 10.65
N THR A 174 -11.19 4.76 11.90
CA THR A 174 -11.06 3.36 12.29
C THR A 174 -12.06 2.47 11.56
N VAL A 175 -13.33 2.90 11.47
CA VAL A 175 -14.36 2.17 10.74
C VAL A 175 -14.01 2.07 9.25
N LEU A 176 -13.52 3.16 8.66
CA LEU A 176 -13.08 3.19 7.26
C LEU A 176 -11.92 2.23 7.01
N ALA A 177 -10.91 2.24 7.89
CA ALA A 177 -9.77 1.32 7.81
C ALA A 177 -10.23 -0.14 7.90
N ALA A 178 -11.10 -0.47 8.85
CA ALA A 178 -11.66 -1.81 9.01
C ALA A 178 -12.50 -2.24 7.80
N ALA A 179 -13.30 -1.35 7.23
CA ALA A 179 -14.10 -1.63 6.03
C ALA A 179 -13.20 -1.92 4.81
N VAL A 180 -12.16 -1.10 4.60
CA VAL A 180 -11.18 -1.31 3.51
C VAL A 180 -10.39 -2.59 3.73
N ASP A 181 -9.97 -2.89 4.96
CA ASP A 181 -9.30 -4.15 5.30
C ASP A 181 -10.18 -5.36 4.96
N TYR A 182 -11.43 -5.33 5.34
CA TYR A 182 -12.38 -6.41 5.05
C TYR A 182 -12.59 -6.59 3.54
N MET A 183 -12.79 -5.49 2.79
CA MET A 183 -12.96 -5.54 1.33
C MET A 183 -11.73 -6.08 0.62
N LEU A 184 -10.53 -5.64 1.01
CA LEU A 184 -9.28 -6.12 0.43
C LEU A 184 -9.01 -7.58 0.82
N GLY A 185 -9.36 -8.00 2.05
CA GLY A 185 -9.29 -9.39 2.47
C GLY A 185 -10.20 -10.31 1.64
N MET A 186 -11.41 -9.84 1.28
CA MET A 186 -12.27 -10.59 0.33
C MET A 186 -11.64 -10.69 -1.06
N THR A 187 -11.01 -9.60 -1.52
CA THR A 187 -10.33 -9.58 -2.82
C THR A 187 -9.13 -10.52 -2.81
N GLU A 188 -8.33 -10.52 -1.73
CA GLU A 188 -7.20 -11.44 -1.53
C GLU A 188 -7.65 -12.91 -1.65
N ARG A 189 -8.75 -13.28 -0.99
CA ARG A 189 -9.32 -14.64 -1.08
C ARG A 189 -9.75 -15.01 -2.49
N LYS A 190 -10.29 -14.07 -3.27
CA LYS A 190 -10.74 -14.31 -4.66
C LYS A 190 -9.56 -14.49 -5.61
N VAL A 191 -8.47 -13.74 -5.45
CA VAL A 191 -7.29 -13.84 -6.32
C VAL A 191 -6.35 -14.98 -5.91
N THR A 192 -6.56 -15.61 -4.75
CA THR A 192 -5.80 -16.76 -4.30
C THR A 192 -6.18 -18.00 -5.13
N PRO A 193 -5.24 -18.64 -5.86
CA PRO A 193 -5.51 -19.86 -6.60
C PRO A 193 -6.01 -21.00 -5.69
N ASP A 194 -6.92 -21.83 -6.19
CA ASP A 194 -7.55 -22.88 -5.38
C ASP A 194 -6.56 -23.90 -4.83
N GLY A 195 -5.48 -24.20 -5.55
CA GLY A 195 -4.41 -25.09 -5.07
C GLY A 195 -3.66 -24.54 -3.85
N LEU A 196 -3.61 -23.21 -3.67
CA LEU A 196 -3.00 -22.61 -2.47
C LEU A 196 -4.00 -22.53 -1.30
N LYS A 197 -5.30 -22.47 -1.57
CA LYS A 197 -6.36 -22.48 -0.53
C LYS A 197 -6.37 -23.82 0.19
N SER A 198 -6.31 -24.92 -0.56
CA SER A 198 -6.35 -26.29 0.00
C SER A 198 -5.17 -26.60 0.93
N ILE A 199 -4.00 -26.01 0.69
CA ILE A 199 -2.83 -26.18 1.57
C ILE A 199 -3.01 -25.40 2.88
N LYS A 200 -3.64 -24.23 2.82
CA LYS A 200 -3.87 -23.37 3.99
C LYS A 200 -4.98 -23.91 4.91
N ASP A 201 -5.95 -24.61 4.35
CA ASP A 201 -7.05 -25.22 5.11
C ASP A 201 -6.62 -26.56 5.76
N ALA A 202 -5.47 -27.13 5.35
CA ALA A 202 -4.92 -28.37 5.86
C ALA A 202 -3.84 -28.19 6.96
N SER A 203 -3.43 -26.96 7.27
CA SER A 203 -2.44 -26.57 8.30
C SER A 203 -3.08 -25.93 9.51
#